data_e825509f1a8a02a4be53baceb2caa0bd
#
_entry.id   e825509f1a8a02a4be53baceb2caa0bd
#
_cell.length_a   1.000
_cell.length_b   1.000
_cell.length_c   1.000
_cell.angle_alpha   90.00
_cell.angle_beta   90.00
_cell.angle_gamma   90.00
#
_symmetry.space_group_name_H-M   'P 1'
#
loop_
_entity.id
_entity.type
_entity.pdbx_description
1 polymer ?
#
loop_
_entity_poly.entity_id
_entity_poly.type
_entity_poly.pdbx_seq_one_letter_code
_entity_poly.pdbx_strand_id
1 'polypeptide(L)'
;DVDLMNAMAKAGNFKVEYKHQPWDSLFAALNNGDVDLLASAVTITEDRKQTMSFTDPYFEITQVILVPKGKDIKSVNDLKNANKVGVVTGNTGDLAVSKILGADSPKIARFENVTLVIKELENGGLDAVVSDSAVVGNYIKNNSDKGFSMVAVPDFEVENYGFAVRKGDTATLDMLNKALKDVRASGEYEKIASKYFAN
;
A
#
# COMPACT_ATOMS: atom_id res chain seq x y z
N ASP A 1 5.73 -2.78 7.46
CA ASP A 1 6.99 -2.12 7.05
C ASP A 1 7.92 -1.84 8.22
N VAL A 2 7.39 -1.39 9.35
CA VAL A 2 8.22 -1.02 10.52
C VAL A 2 9.02 -2.21 11.04
N ASP A 3 8.39 -3.36 11.24
CA ASP A 3 9.07 -4.55 11.73
C ASP A 3 10.15 -5.03 10.76
N LEU A 4 9.86 -5.00 9.45
CA LEU A 4 10.84 -5.36 8.44
C LEU A 4 12.01 -4.39 8.41
N MET A 5 11.74 -3.10 8.49
CA MET A 5 12.79 -2.08 8.52
C MET A 5 13.65 -2.21 9.76
N ASN A 6 13.07 -2.50 10.93
CA ASN A 6 13.82 -2.74 12.16
C ASN A 6 14.74 -3.95 12.02
N ALA A 7 14.27 -5.04 11.42
CA ALA A 7 15.09 -6.23 11.16
C ALA A 7 16.24 -5.91 10.19
N MET A 8 15.96 -5.12 9.15
CA MET A 8 17.00 -4.68 8.20
C MET A 8 18.03 -3.80 8.86
N ALA A 9 17.61 -2.90 9.74
CA ALA A 9 18.52 -2.01 10.49
C ALA A 9 19.48 -2.83 11.36
N LYS A 10 18.98 -3.86 12.02
CA LYS A 10 19.79 -4.76 12.83
C LYS A 10 20.78 -5.56 11.97
N ALA A 11 20.29 -6.14 10.85
CA ALA A 11 21.12 -6.93 9.94
C ALA A 11 22.21 -6.08 9.26
N GLY A 12 21.86 -4.85 8.87
CA GLY A 12 22.75 -3.93 8.18
C GLY A 12 23.57 -3.01 9.09
N ASN A 13 23.36 -3.10 10.40
CA ASN A 13 24.03 -2.28 11.41
C ASN A 13 23.86 -0.78 11.15
N PHE A 14 22.61 -0.34 10.93
CA PHE A 14 22.26 1.07 10.83
C PHE A 14 21.09 1.41 11.73
N LYS A 15 20.88 2.69 11.99
CA LYS A 15 19.80 3.20 12.83
C LYS A 15 18.70 3.79 11.99
N VAL A 16 17.44 3.60 12.42
CA VAL A 16 16.26 4.14 11.74
C VAL A 16 15.53 5.08 12.67
N GLU A 17 15.24 6.29 12.17
CA GLU A 17 14.36 7.25 12.82
C GLU A 17 13.07 7.34 12.01
N TYR A 18 11.94 7.05 12.63
CA TYR A 18 10.65 7.05 11.96
C TYR A 18 9.98 8.41 12.07
N LYS A 19 9.51 8.93 10.91
CA LYS A 19 8.73 10.16 10.84
C LYS A 19 7.42 9.86 10.13
N HIS A 20 6.31 10.22 10.77
CA HIS A 20 5.00 10.09 10.12
C HIS A 20 4.80 11.21 9.09
N GLN A 21 4.33 10.83 7.90
CA GLN A 21 3.95 11.75 6.84
C GLN A 21 2.63 11.28 6.23
N PRO A 22 1.68 12.16 5.93
CA PRO A 22 0.51 11.80 5.14
C PRO A 22 0.93 11.28 3.77
N TRP A 23 0.14 10.37 3.22
CA TRP A 23 0.48 9.74 1.93
C TRP A 23 0.71 10.77 0.82
N ASP A 24 -0.13 11.78 0.72
CA ASP A 24 -0.06 12.78 -0.34
C ASP A 24 1.20 13.66 -0.29
N SER A 25 1.88 13.73 0.85
CA SER A 25 3.12 14.50 1.03
C SER A 25 4.39 13.65 1.13
N LEU A 26 4.28 12.31 1.08
CA LEU A 26 5.42 11.40 1.22
C LEU A 26 6.51 11.65 0.18
N PHE A 27 6.13 11.76 -1.07
CA PHE A 27 7.07 11.85 -2.17
C PHE A 27 7.81 13.19 -2.16
N ALA A 28 7.11 14.26 -1.81
CA ALA A 28 7.72 15.58 -1.65
C ALA A 28 8.72 15.59 -0.48
N ALA A 29 8.39 14.95 0.64
CA ALA A 29 9.29 14.84 1.79
C ALA A 29 10.60 14.14 1.43
N LEU A 30 10.51 13.07 0.63
CA LEU A 30 11.70 12.37 0.14
C LEU A 30 12.56 13.27 -0.75
N ASN A 31 11.94 13.92 -1.73
CA ASN A 31 12.66 14.78 -2.69
C ASN A 31 13.28 16.00 -2.03
N ASN A 32 12.64 16.55 -1.00
CA ASN A 32 13.13 17.72 -0.27
C ASN A 32 14.20 17.38 0.77
N GLY A 33 14.47 16.10 1.03
CA GLY A 33 15.45 15.68 2.02
C GLY A 33 14.93 15.65 3.47
N ASP A 34 13.63 15.81 3.67
CA ASP A 34 13.01 15.72 5.00
C ASP A 34 13.10 14.29 5.55
N VAL A 35 13.07 13.31 4.67
CA VAL A 35 13.30 11.90 4.96
C VAL A 35 14.26 11.32 3.94
N ASP A 36 14.96 10.24 4.31
CA ASP A 36 15.96 9.59 3.45
C ASP A 36 15.42 8.40 2.68
N LEU A 37 14.32 7.81 3.16
CA LEU A 37 13.64 6.70 2.50
C LEU A 37 12.17 6.68 2.87
N LEU A 38 11.39 5.99 2.05
CA LEU A 38 9.98 5.74 2.32
C LEU A 38 9.76 4.26 2.61
N ALA A 39 9.17 3.96 3.76
CA ALA A 39 8.83 2.61 4.21
C ALA A 39 7.32 2.57 4.52
N SER A 40 6.49 2.74 3.49
CA SER A 40 5.06 3.02 3.64
C SER A 40 4.21 2.22 2.66
N ALA A 41 4.58 0.96 2.41
CA ALA A 41 3.88 0.10 1.45
C ALA A 41 3.76 0.78 0.08
N VAL A 42 4.87 1.31 -0.41
CA VAL A 42 4.89 2.05 -1.68
C VAL A 42 5.04 1.07 -2.84
N THR A 43 4.04 1.04 -3.72
CA THR A 43 4.09 0.22 -4.92
C THR A 43 5.10 0.76 -5.90
N ILE A 44 5.95 -0.13 -6.43
CA ILE A 44 6.92 0.19 -7.46
C ILE A 44 6.17 0.38 -8.79
N THR A 45 6.24 1.58 -9.36
CA THR A 45 5.65 1.87 -10.67
C THR A 45 6.69 2.54 -11.56
N GLU A 46 6.51 2.41 -12.87
CA GLU A 46 7.41 3.06 -13.85
C GLU A 46 7.40 4.59 -13.70
N ASP A 47 6.24 5.17 -13.44
CA ASP A 47 6.11 6.61 -13.16
C ASP A 47 6.94 7.02 -11.95
N ARG A 48 6.82 6.28 -10.86
CA ARG A 48 7.55 6.58 -9.62
C ARG A 48 9.06 6.41 -9.79
N LYS A 49 9.49 5.46 -10.63
CA LYS A 49 10.91 5.25 -10.93
C LYS A 49 11.57 6.45 -11.62
N GLN A 50 10.79 7.32 -12.22
CA GLN A 50 11.32 8.53 -12.87
C GLN A 50 11.83 9.56 -11.86
N THR A 51 11.24 9.59 -10.66
CA THR A 51 11.54 10.59 -9.64
C THR A 51 12.23 10.03 -8.40
N MET A 52 12.28 8.70 -8.25
CA MET A 52 12.91 8.04 -7.11
C MET A 52 13.46 6.69 -7.52
N SER A 53 14.30 6.11 -6.66
CA SER A 53 14.84 4.76 -6.85
C SER A 53 14.21 3.82 -5.83
N PHE A 54 14.04 2.56 -6.22
CA PHE A 54 13.42 1.54 -5.36
C PHE A 54 14.40 0.42 -5.06
N THR A 55 14.30 -0.12 -3.84
CA THR A 55 14.95 -1.39 -3.49
C THR A 55 14.35 -2.53 -4.29
N ASP A 56 14.96 -3.71 -4.20
CA ASP A 56 14.30 -4.93 -4.64
C ASP A 56 12.95 -5.06 -3.94
N PRO A 57 11.95 -5.69 -4.60
CA PRO A 57 10.64 -5.85 -3.98
C PRO A 57 10.72 -6.63 -2.67
N TYR A 58 10.00 -6.17 -1.65
CA TYR A 58 9.92 -6.89 -0.38
C TYR A 58 8.55 -7.56 -0.16
N PHE A 59 7.55 -7.19 -0.92
CA PHE A 59 6.23 -7.82 -0.87
C PHE A 59 5.49 -7.65 -2.21
N GLU A 60 4.76 -8.68 -2.59
CA GLU A 60 3.96 -8.71 -3.83
C GLU A 60 2.49 -8.56 -3.47
N ILE A 61 1.79 -7.66 -4.15
CA ILE A 61 0.40 -7.31 -3.87
C ILE A 61 -0.41 -7.15 -5.15
N THR A 62 -1.73 -7.18 -4.97
CA THR A 62 -2.68 -6.73 -5.99
C THR A 62 -3.62 -5.69 -5.37
N GLN A 63 -4.29 -4.91 -6.20
CA GLN A 63 -5.41 -4.10 -5.75
C GLN A 63 -6.62 -4.99 -5.58
N VAL A 64 -7.38 -4.77 -4.51
CA VAL A 64 -8.59 -5.53 -4.21
C VAL A 64 -9.70 -4.59 -3.77
N ILE A 65 -10.92 -5.10 -3.78
CA ILE A 65 -12.08 -4.34 -3.34
C ILE A 65 -12.46 -4.78 -1.92
N LEU A 66 -12.52 -3.83 -1.01
CA LEU A 66 -13.05 -4.04 0.35
C LEU A 66 -14.55 -3.71 0.30
N VAL A 67 -15.38 -4.72 0.60
CA VAL A 67 -16.83 -4.63 0.48
C VAL A 67 -17.48 -4.79 1.85
N PRO A 68 -18.33 -3.83 2.26
CA PRO A 68 -19.05 -3.95 3.54
C PRO A 68 -20.17 -4.97 3.44
N LYS A 69 -20.59 -5.47 4.60
CA LYS A 69 -21.71 -6.40 4.71
C LYS A 69 -22.98 -5.81 4.07
N GLY A 70 -23.67 -6.60 3.29
CA GLY A 70 -24.92 -6.20 2.65
C GLY A 70 -24.77 -5.52 1.29
N LYS A 71 -23.56 -5.30 0.82
CA LYS A 71 -23.30 -4.80 -0.53
C LYS A 71 -22.94 -5.97 -1.46
N ASP A 72 -23.51 -5.96 -2.65
CA ASP A 72 -23.30 -7.02 -3.64
C ASP A 72 -22.35 -6.53 -4.72
N ILE A 73 -21.06 -6.48 -4.38
CA ILE A 73 -19.98 -6.07 -5.27
C ILE A 73 -19.02 -7.25 -5.41
N LYS A 74 -18.94 -7.83 -6.62
CA LYS A 74 -18.14 -9.01 -6.92
C LYS A 74 -17.19 -8.83 -8.09
N SER A 75 -17.27 -7.70 -8.79
CA SER A 75 -16.48 -7.46 -10.00
C SER A 75 -16.26 -5.97 -10.24
N VAL A 76 -15.40 -5.67 -11.22
CA VAL A 76 -15.17 -4.30 -11.69
C VAL A 76 -16.46 -3.67 -12.22
N ASN A 77 -17.30 -4.46 -12.90
CA ASN A 77 -18.57 -3.95 -13.43
C ASN A 77 -19.51 -3.49 -12.30
N ASP A 78 -19.48 -4.14 -11.17
CA ASP A 78 -20.27 -3.74 -10.01
C ASP A 78 -19.81 -2.40 -9.45
N LEU A 79 -18.51 -2.08 -9.54
CA LEU A 79 -17.99 -0.75 -9.18
C LEU A 79 -18.58 0.36 -10.02
N LYS A 80 -18.83 0.10 -11.31
CA LYS A 80 -19.45 1.08 -12.21
C LYS A 80 -20.88 1.41 -11.80
N ASN A 81 -21.55 0.50 -11.13
CA ASN A 81 -22.92 0.66 -10.64
C ASN A 81 -22.98 1.17 -9.19
N ALA A 82 -21.84 1.26 -8.50
CA ALA A 82 -21.78 1.79 -7.15
C ALA A 82 -21.98 3.31 -7.14
N ASN A 83 -22.43 3.84 -5.99
CA ASN A 83 -22.63 5.28 -5.84
C ASN A 83 -21.32 5.99 -5.47
N LYS A 84 -20.53 5.40 -4.55
CA LYS A 84 -19.26 5.96 -4.09
C LYS A 84 -18.23 4.86 -3.85
N VAL A 85 -17.08 5.03 -4.46
CA VAL A 85 -15.91 4.16 -4.28
C VAL A 85 -14.78 4.98 -3.66
N GLY A 86 -14.27 4.55 -2.51
CA GLY A 86 -13.21 5.24 -1.80
C GLY A 86 -11.83 4.77 -2.19
N VAL A 87 -10.89 5.69 -2.28
CA VAL A 87 -9.48 5.43 -2.56
C VAL A 87 -8.60 6.38 -1.76
N VAL A 88 -7.32 6.05 -1.62
CA VAL A 88 -6.32 7.00 -1.11
C VAL A 88 -5.73 7.77 -2.27
N THR A 89 -5.74 9.07 -2.18
CA THR A 89 -5.30 9.98 -3.25
C THR A 89 -3.91 9.61 -3.76
N GLY A 90 -3.79 9.36 -5.05
CA GLY A 90 -2.52 9.12 -5.73
C GLY A 90 -1.89 7.77 -5.51
N ASN A 91 -2.52 6.86 -4.76
CA ASN A 91 -2.01 5.50 -4.65
C ASN A 91 -2.48 4.65 -5.84
N THR A 92 -2.00 3.41 -5.94
CA THR A 92 -2.32 2.55 -7.07
C THR A 92 -3.80 2.15 -7.13
N GLY A 93 -4.50 2.14 -5.99
CA GLY A 93 -5.96 1.97 -5.95
C GLY A 93 -6.69 3.11 -6.64
N ASP A 94 -6.26 4.35 -6.40
CA ASP A 94 -6.80 5.53 -7.10
C ASP A 94 -6.58 5.41 -8.61
N LEU A 95 -5.37 5.05 -9.03
CA LEU A 95 -5.05 4.88 -10.44
C LEU A 95 -5.91 3.79 -11.09
N ALA A 96 -6.10 2.67 -10.40
CA ALA A 96 -6.90 1.56 -10.89
C ALA A 96 -8.38 1.95 -11.06
N VAL A 97 -8.96 2.60 -10.06
CA VAL A 97 -10.36 3.05 -10.10
C VAL A 97 -10.55 4.15 -11.15
N SER A 98 -9.57 5.05 -11.27
CA SER A 98 -9.61 6.11 -12.29
C SER A 98 -9.63 5.57 -13.70
N LYS A 99 -8.97 4.45 -13.97
CA LYS A 99 -9.04 3.78 -15.28
C LYS A 99 -10.42 3.20 -15.56
N ILE A 100 -11.11 2.73 -14.52
CA ILE A 100 -12.42 2.07 -14.64
C ILE A 100 -13.54 3.09 -14.74
N LEU A 101 -13.56 4.10 -13.88
CA LEU A 101 -14.65 5.05 -13.72
C LEU A 101 -14.41 6.39 -14.41
N GLY A 102 -13.16 6.68 -14.75
CA GLY A 102 -12.73 8.01 -15.21
C GLY A 102 -12.17 8.81 -14.04
N ALA A 103 -11.03 9.48 -14.27
CA ALA A 103 -10.31 10.21 -13.20
C ALA A 103 -11.14 11.32 -12.55
N ASP A 104 -12.06 11.92 -13.32
CA ASP A 104 -12.91 13.01 -12.85
C ASP A 104 -14.30 12.53 -12.40
N SER A 105 -14.53 11.22 -12.32
CA SER A 105 -15.82 10.69 -11.94
C SER A 105 -16.24 11.15 -10.54
N PRO A 106 -17.47 11.67 -10.35
CA PRO A 106 -17.97 12.05 -9.03
C PRO A 106 -18.19 10.85 -8.12
N LYS A 107 -18.11 9.63 -8.65
CA LYS A 107 -18.23 8.40 -7.87
C LYS A 107 -16.97 8.09 -7.08
N ILE A 108 -15.83 8.67 -7.42
CA ILE A 108 -14.57 8.45 -6.73
C ILE A 108 -14.45 9.43 -5.56
N ALA A 109 -14.36 8.88 -4.34
CA ALA A 109 -14.12 9.66 -3.14
C ALA A 109 -12.65 9.45 -2.71
N ARG A 110 -11.86 10.52 -2.72
CA ARG A 110 -10.43 10.49 -2.43
C ARG A 110 -10.15 10.98 -1.02
N PHE A 111 -9.30 10.24 -0.31
CA PHE A 111 -8.91 10.52 1.07
C PHE A 111 -7.39 10.59 1.19
N GLU A 112 -6.89 11.32 2.16
CA GLU A 112 -5.43 11.49 2.34
C GLU A 112 -4.72 10.26 2.91
N ASN A 113 -5.47 9.36 3.57
CA ASN A 113 -4.89 8.13 4.11
C ASN A 113 -5.93 7.01 4.24
N VAL A 114 -5.42 5.79 4.48
CA VAL A 114 -6.24 4.58 4.56
C VAL A 114 -7.18 4.59 5.77
N THR A 115 -6.76 5.15 6.89
CA THR A 115 -7.58 5.21 8.10
C THR A 115 -8.86 6.00 7.85
N LEU A 116 -8.76 7.12 7.16
CA LEU A 116 -9.92 7.97 6.86
C LEU A 116 -10.86 7.31 5.87
N VAL A 117 -10.36 6.66 4.82
CA VAL A 117 -11.23 6.02 3.82
C VAL A 117 -11.98 4.84 4.43
N ILE A 118 -11.32 4.04 5.26
CA ILE A 118 -11.97 2.91 5.94
C ILE A 118 -13.02 3.40 6.94
N LYS A 119 -12.73 4.46 7.67
CA LYS A 119 -13.68 5.04 8.61
C LYS A 119 -14.95 5.51 7.89
N GLU A 120 -14.82 6.14 6.73
CA GLU A 120 -15.96 6.55 5.93
C GLU A 120 -16.76 5.34 5.42
N LEU A 121 -16.08 4.27 5.05
CA LEU A 121 -16.74 3.01 4.68
C LEU A 121 -17.53 2.43 5.85
N GLU A 122 -16.94 2.39 7.04
CA GLU A 122 -17.62 1.91 8.26
C GLU A 122 -18.86 2.74 8.60
N ASN A 123 -18.82 4.04 8.36
CA ASN A 123 -19.91 4.97 8.60
C ASN A 123 -21.01 4.92 7.54
N GLY A 124 -20.86 4.11 6.49
CA GLY A 124 -21.87 3.96 5.45
C GLY A 124 -21.80 5.00 4.33
N GLY A 125 -20.77 5.83 4.30
CA GLY A 125 -20.61 6.87 3.28
C GLY A 125 -20.04 6.38 1.95
N LEU A 126 -19.56 5.14 1.91
CA LEU A 126 -18.98 4.51 0.72
C LEU A 126 -19.60 3.14 0.47
N ASP A 127 -19.68 2.74 -0.80
CA ASP A 127 -20.13 1.40 -1.17
C ASP A 127 -18.98 0.38 -1.19
N ALA A 128 -17.78 0.84 -1.44
CA ALA A 128 -16.58 0.00 -1.49
C ALA A 128 -15.32 0.86 -1.35
N VAL A 129 -14.21 0.20 -1.05
CA VAL A 129 -12.87 0.80 -1.05
C VAL A 129 -11.97 -0.07 -1.92
N VAL A 130 -11.14 0.54 -2.74
CA VAL A 130 -10.10 -0.16 -3.52
C VAL A 130 -8.74 0.21 -2.95
N SER A 131 -7.99 -0.78 -2.50
CA SER A 131 -6.68 -0.59 -1.91
C SER A 131 -5.83 -1.85 -2.05
N ASP A 132 -4.61 -1.79 -1.55
CA ASP A 132 -3.67 -2.89 -1.60
C ASP A 132 -4.18 -4.12 -0.84
N SER A 133 -4.01 -5.31 -1.41
CA SER A 133 -4.47 -6.57 -0.81
C SER A 133 -3.92 -6.79 0.59
N ALA A 134 -2.68 -6.39 0.86
CA ALA A 134 -2.08 -6.50 2.19
C ALA A 134 -2.80 -5.62 3.22
N VAL A 135 -3.10 -4.38 2.85
CA VAL A 135 -3.80 -3.41 3.72
C VAL A 135 -5.21 -3.90 4.01
N VAL A 136 -5.94 -4.30 2.98
CA VAL A 136 -7.32 -4.80 3.10
C VAL A 136 -7.37 -6.09 3.92
N GLY A 137 -6.47 -7.03 3.63
CA GLY A 137 -6.40 -8.30 4.36
C GLY A 137 -6.13 -8.10 5.85
N ASN A 138 -5.21 -7.20 6.19
CA ASN A 138 -4.91 -6.87 7.58
C ASN A 138 -6.12 -6.25 8.29
N TYR A 139 -6.81 -5.34 7.61
CA TYR A 139 -8.02 -4.73 8.16
C TYR A 139 -9.09 -5.79 8.45
N ILE A 140 -9.38 -6.68 7.51
CA ILE A 140 -10.39 -7.73 7.68
C ILE A 140 -10.01 -8.67 8.84
N LYS A 141 -8.75 -9.07 8.92
CA LYS A 141 -8.25 -9.93 10.00
C LYS A 141 -8.50 -9.30 11.37
N ASN A 142 -8.25 -8.01 11.51
CA ASN A 142 -8.40 -7.29 12.77
C ASN A 142 -9.84 -6.85 13.07
N ASN A 143 -10.76 -7.00 12.11
CA ASN A 143 -12.15 -6.57 12.21
C ASN A 143 -13.11 -7.65 11.69
N SER A 144 -12.80 -8.92 11.98
CA SER A 144 -13.54 -10.08 11.47
C SER A 144 -15.02 -10.08 11.89
N ASP A 145 -15.38 -9.41 12.98
CA ASP A 145 -16.74 -9.28 13.49
C ASP A 145 -17.62 -8.32 12.68
N LYS A 146 -17.04 -7.48 11.83
CA LYS A 146 -17.77 -6.44 11.07
C LYS A 146 -18.38 -6.94 9.77
N GLY A 147 -18.03 -8.15 9.33
CA GLY A 147 -18.60 -8.76 8.13
C GLY A 147 -18.11 -8.21 6.80
N PHE A 148 -16.98 -7.51 6.76
CA PHE A 148 -16.38 -7.05 5.51
C PHE A 148 -15.78 -8.23 4.75
N SER A 149 -15.78 -8.13 3.42
CA SER A 149 -15.17 -9.13 2.54
C SER A 149 -14.20 -8.47 1.57
N MET A 150 -13.26 -9.29 1.09
CA MET A 150 -12.27 -8.87 0.09
C MET A 150 -12.59 -9.54 -1.23
N VAL A 151 -12.70 -8.75 -2.29
CA VAL A 151 -12.97 -9.25 -3.64
C VAL A 151 -11.72 -9.03 -4.49
N ALA A 152 -11.14 -10.12 -4.96
CA ALA A 152 -10.03 -10.07 -5.90
C ALA A 152 -10.54 -9.73 -7.30
N VAL A 153 -9.79 -8.91 -8.02
CA VAL A 153 -10.14 -8.49 -9.37
C VAL A 153 -9.05 -8.99 -10.34
N PRO A 154 -9.37 -9.96 -11.22
CA PRO A 154 -8.37 -10.52 -12.14
C PRO A 154 -7.74 -9.50 -13.08
N ASP A 155 -8.46 -8.41 -13.38
CA ASP A 155 -7.96 -7.35 -14.28
C ASP A 155 -6.95 -6.41 -13.61
N PHE A 156 -6.80 -6.47 -12.29
CA PHE A 156 -5.79 -5.70 -11.58
C PHE A 156 -4.45 -6.41 -11.66
N GLU A 157 -3.43 -5.68 -12.10
CA GLU A 157 -2.08 -6.21 -12.22
C GLU A 157 -1.48 -6.52 -10.85
N VAL A 158 -0.61 -7.53 -10.81
CA VAL A 158 0.19 -7.83 -9.63
C VAL A 158 1.25 -6.73 -9.49
N GLU A 159 1.40 -6.22 -8.29
CA GLU A 159 2.31 -5.12 -7.98
C GLU A 159 3.26 -5.51 -6.86
N ASN A 160 4.35 -4.76 -6.74
CA ASN A 160 5.38 -5.02 -5.73
C ASN A 160 5.58 -3.79 -4.85
N TYR A 161 5.67 -3.98 -3.54
CA TYR A 161 6.13 -2.94 -2.63
C TYR A 161 7.66 -2.90 -2.63
N GLY A 162 8.20 -1.69 -2.61
CA GLY A 162 9.63 -1.45 -2.43
C GLY A 162 9.85 -0.28 -1.48
N PHE A 163 11.02 -0.25 -0.87
CA PHE A 163 11.46 0.94 -0.14
C PHE A 163 11.98 1.95 -1.16
N ALA A 164 11.54 3.19 -1.06
CA ALA A 164 11.93 4.23 -1.99
C ALA A 164 13.00 5.13 -1.39
N VAL A 165 14.01 5.47 -2.18
CA VAL A 165 15.06 6.43 -1.84
C VAL A 165 15.12 7.52 -2.91
N ARG A 166 15.81 8.63 -2.63
CA ARG A 166 15.99 9.68 -3.63
C ARG A 166 16.64 9.12 -4.88
N LYS A 167 16.24 9.63 -6.02
CA LYS A 167 16.76 9.20 -7.32
C LYS A 167 18.27 9.33 -7.34
N GLY A 168 18.96 8.23 -7.66
CA GLY A 168 20.41 8.20 -7.75
C GLY A 168 21.15 8.00 -6.44
N ASP A 169 20.47 7.84 -5.32
CA ASP A 169 21.09 7.54 -4.02
C ASP A 169 21.45 6.05 -3.94
N THR A 170 22.50 5.65 -4.66
CA THR A 170 22.93 4.26 -4.77
C THR A 170 23.48 3.71 -3.46
N ALA A 171 24.12 4.56 -2.65
CA ALA A 171 24.69 4.11 -1.36
C ALA A 171 23.59 3.61 -0.41
N THR A 172 22.52 4.39 -0.24
CA THR A 172 21.38 3.98 0.57
C THR A 172 20.67 2.77 -0.04
N LEU A 173 20.49 2.76 -1.35
CA LEU A 173 19.85 1.68 -2.08
C LEU A 173 20.57 0.34 -1.88
N ASP A 174 21.89 0.33 -2.06
CA ASP A 174 22.71 -0.87 -1.92
C ASP A 174 22.71 -1.38 -0.48
N MET A 175 22.76 -0.47 0.49
CA MET A 175 22.67 -0.81 1.92
C MET A 175 21.36 -1.50 2.24
N LEU A 176 20.24 -0.96 1.74
CA LEU A 176 18.91 -1.50 1.97
C LEU A 176 18.71 -2.84 1.27
N ASN A 177 19.16 -2.99 0.03
CA ASN A 177 19.06 -4.24 -0.72
C ASN A 177 19.84 -5.36 -0.03
N LYS A 178 21.04 -5.06 0.44
CA LYS A 178 21.86 -6.03 1.17
C LYS A 178 21.18 -6.45 2.48
N ALA A 179 20.69 -5.49 3.25
CA ALA A 179 19.98 -5.76 4.49
C ALA A 179 18.71 -6.60 4.28
N LEU A 180 17.95 -6.30 3.24
CA LEU A 180 16.75 -7.08 2.87
C LEU A 180 17.12 -8.53 2.52
N LYS A 181 18.17 -8.71 1.74
CA LYS A 181 18.67 -10.04 1.37
C LYS A 181 19.08 -10.83 2.60
N ASP A 182 19.78 -10.20 3.54
CA ASP A 182 20.22 -10.83 4.80
C ASP A 182 19.02 -11.23 5.67
N VAL A 183 18.00 -10.37 5.78
CA VAL A 183 16.77 -10.66 6.53
C VAL A 183 16.01 -11.84 5.91
N ARG A 184 15.94 -11.92 4.58
CA ARG A 184 15.31 -13.06 3.91
C ARG A 184 16.08 -14.36 4.14
N ALA A 185 17.40 -14.30 4.05
CA ALA A 185 18.27 -15.48 4.22
C ALA A 185 18.24 -16.04 5.63
N SER A 186 18.03 -15.19 6.65
CA SER A 186 17.97 -15.59 8.05
C SER A 186 16.66 -16.19 8.50
N GLY A 187 15.60 -16.11 7.67
CA GLY A 187 14.25 -16.54 8.04
C GLY A 187 13.43 -15.49 8.80
N GLU A 188 14.02 -14.36 9.13
CA GLU A 188 13.36 -13.27 9.87
C GLU A 188 12.22 -12.66 9.05
N TYR A 189 12.40 -12.57 7.73
CA TYR A 189 11.35 -12.09 6.82
C TYR A 189 10.05 -12.91 6.95
N GLU A 190 10.17 -14.24 6.95
CA GLU A 190 9.02 -15.13 7.04
C GLU A 190 8.29 -14.98 8.38
N LYS A 191 9.02 -14.79 9.46
CA LYS A 191 8.43 -14.51 10.78
C LYS A 191 7.60 -13.24 10.77
N ILE A 192 8.14 -12.18 10.20
CA ILE A 192 7.47 -10.88 10.12
C ILE A 192 6.23 -10.96 9.23
N ALA A 193 6.34 -11.57 8.06
CA ALA A 193 5.22 -11.76 7.15
C ALA A 193 4.10 -12.57 7.80
N SER A 194 4.41 -13.64 8.51
CA SER A 194 3.43 -14.47 9.21
C SER A 194 2.65 -13.70 10.29
N LYS A 195 3.28 -12.73 10.93
CA LYS A 195 2.65 -11.91 11.95
C LYS A 195 1.51 -11.06 11.40
N TYR A 196 1.67 -10.54 10.16
CA TYR A 196 0.70 -9.61 9.55
C TYR A 196 -0.24 -10.29 8.56
N PHE A 197 0.22 -11.34 7.88
CA PHE A 197 -0.48 -11.97 6.76
C PHE A 197 -0.75 -13.47 6.98
N ALA A 198 -0.69 -13.93 8.21
CA ALA A 198 -0.99 -15.32 8.52
C ALA A 198 -2.42 -15.67 8.09
N ASN A 199 -2.56 -16.79 7.39
CA ASN A 199 -3.83 -17.33 6.90
C ASN A 199 -4.67 -17.94 8.01
#